data_04dd865a537acf81ab4cc857cdd3ddfb
#
_entry.id   04dd865a537acf81ab4cc857cdd3ddfb
#
_cell.length_a   1.000
_cell.length_b   1.000
_cell.length_c   1.000
_cell.angle_alpha   90.00
_cell.angle_beta   90.00
_cell.angle_gamma   90.00
#
_symmetry.space_group_name_H-M   'P 1'
#
loop_
_entity.id
_entity.type
_entity.pdbx_description
1 polymer ?
#
loop_
_entity_poly.entity_id
_entity_poly.type
_entity_poly.pdbx_seq_one_letter_code
_entity_poly.pdbx_strand_id
1 'polypeptide(L)'
;MKIVTDSGSDLTKEQCQELGVTMLPLKVQLGERTYLSGVDLSAEEFYELLDTTGQMPLTSTPSVGEFVDAYTKLAESDREILSIHISSGLSGTSNAARVAAKQVDADVTVVDTLTLSSGTGWQVEAAAHAIKAGWGKE
;
A
#
# COMPACT_ATOMS: atom_id res chain seq x y z
N MET A 1 -15.89 -7.05 1.10
CA MET A 1 -14.88 -6.05 1.57
C MET A 1 -13.61 -6.18 0.75
N LYS A 2 -13.05 -5.08 0.26
CA LYS A 2 -11.78 -5.02 -0.49
C LYS A 2 -10.65 -4.58 0.43
N ILE A 3 -9.42 -5.02 0.13
CA ILE A 3 -8.24 -4.60 0.89
C ILE A 3 -7.33 -3.78 0.00
N VAL A 4 -6.82 -2.68 0.56
CA VAL A 4 -5.78 -1.83 -0.02
C VAL A 4 -4.60 -1.77 0.94
N THR A 5 -3.38 -1.84 0.40
CA THR A 5 -2.14 -1.63 1.16
C THR A 5 -1.16 -0.79 0.34
N ASP A 6 0.00 -0.51 0.88
CA ASP A 6 1.13 0.09 0.16
C ASP A 6 2.31 -0.88 0.05
N SER A 7 3.27 -0.55 -0.81
CA SER A 7 4.43 -1.42 -1.04
C SER A 7 5.39 -1.53 0.15
N GLY A 8 5.23 -0.69 1.16
CA GLY A 8 5.97 -0.83 2.43
C GLY A 8 5.53 -2.02 3.29
N SER A 9 4.49 -2.75 2.87
CA SER A 9 4.09 -4.04 3.45
C SER A 9 5.01 -5.20 3.04
N ASP A 10 5.87 -5.00 2.05
CA ASP A 10 6.76 -6.01 1.44
C ASP A 10 6.03 -7.26 0.91
N LEU A 11 4.73 -7.17 0.68
CA LEU A 11 3.99 -8.22 -0.02
C LEU A 11 4.39 -8.23 -1.49
N THR A 12 4.65 -9.41 -2.03
CA THR A 12 4.92 -9.55 -3.46
C THR A 12 3.65 -9.37 -4.27
N LYS A 13 3.80 -9.13 -5.57
CA LYS A 13 2.68 -9.03 -6.50
C LYS A 13 1.84 -10.30 -6.51
N GLU A 14 2.49 -11.46 -6.45
CA GLU A 14 1.85 -12.78 -6.40
C GLU A 14 1.03 -12.94 -5.12
N GLN A 15 1.61 -12.60 -3.96
CA GLN A 15 0.90 -12.62 -2.67
C GLN A 15 -0.32 -11.69 -2.68
N CYS A 16 -0.17 -10.47 -3.21
CA CYS A 16 -1.30 -9.54 -3.34
C CYS A 16 -2.43 -10.13 -4.22
N GLN A 17 -2.08 -10.79 -5.33
CA GLN A 17 -3.06 -11.44 -6.20
C GLN A 17 -3.78 -12.61 -5.51
N GLU A 18 -3.05 -13.49 -4.82
CA GLU A 18 -3.60 -14.63 -4.08
C GLU A 18 -4.52 -14.19 -2.93
N LEU A 19 -4.16 -13.11 -2.26
CA LEU A 19 -4.94 -12.54 -1.15
C LEU A 19 -6.11 -11.67 -1.61
N GLY A 20 -6.11 -11.23 -2.89
CA GLY A 20 -7.10 -10.29 -3.41
C GLY A 20 -6.90 -8.87 -2.91
N VAL A 21 -5.64 -8.48 -2.67
CA VAL A 21 -5.23 -7.17 -2.14
C VAL A 21 -4.78 -6.25 -3.27
N THR A 22 -5.19 -5.00 -3.23
CA THR A 22 -4.71 -3.94 -4.12
C THR A 22 -3.55 -3.22 -3.45
N MET A 23 -2.37 -3.24 -4.06
CA MET A 23 -1.19 -2.54 -3.56
C MET A 23 -0.97 -1.23 -4.30
N LEU A 24 -0.83 -0.13 -3.58
CA LEU A 24 -0.39 1.16 -4.09
C LEU A 24 1.12 1.31 -3.86
N PRO A 25 1.92 1.50 -4.93
CA PRO A 25 3.36 1.57 -4.80
C PRO A 25 3.82 2.91 -4.19
N LEU A 26 4.75 2.84 -3.26
CA LEU A 26 5.59 3.98 -2.87
C LEU A 26 6.49 4.33 -4.06
N LYS A 27 6.89 5.59 -4.17
CA LYS A 27 7.82 6.05 -5.19
C LYS A 27 9.21 6.15 -4.61
N VAL A 28 10.20 5.65 -5.35
CA VAL A 28 11.62 5.72 -4.99
C VAL A 28 12.34 6.53 -6.06
N GLN A 29 12.92 7.65 -5.67
CA GLN A 29 13.74 8.47 -6.55
C GLN A 29 15.22 8.18 -6.28
N LEU A 30 15.95 7.83 -7.33
CA LEU A 30 17.40 7.68 -7.35
C LEU A 30 17.95 8.60 -8.44
N GLY A 31 18.63 9.68 -8.03
CA GLY A 31 19.06 10.72 -8.93
C GLY A 31 17.89 11.40 -9.64
N GLU A 32 17.90 11.37 -10.97
CA GLU A 32 16.84 11.96 -11.82
C GLU A 32 15.71 10.99 -12.15
N ARG A 33 15.81 9.73 -11.74
CA ARG A 33 14.81 8.69 -12.05
C ARG A 33 13.93 8.39 -10.85
N THR A 34 12.65 8.22 -11.13
CA THR A 34 11.64 7.78 -10.14
C THR A 34 11.11 6.41 -10.55
N TYR A 35 11.07 5.50 -9.61
CA TYR A 35 10.60 4.12 -9.75
C TYR A 35 9.40 3.89 -8.84
N LEU A 36 8.49 3.01 -9.27
CA LEU A 36 7.42 2.48 -8.43
C LEU A 36 7.92 1.24 -7.70
N SER A 37 8.01 1.32 -6.38
CA SER A 37 8.51 0.22 -5.54
C SER A 37 7.65 -1.03 -5.67
N GLY A 38 8.29 -2.17 -5.98
CA GLY A 38 7.61 -3.45 -6.20
C GLY A 38 6.88 -3.56 -7.55
N VAL A 39 7.00 -2.56 -8.43
CA VAL A 39 6.44 -2.56 -9.80
C VAL A 39 7.55 -2.42 -10.83
N ASP A 40 8.27 -1.27 -10.81
CA ASP A 40 9.35 -0.97 -11.76
C ASP A 40 10.72 -1.36 -11.21
N LEU A 41 10.82 -1.60 -9.91
CA LEU A 41 12.05 -1.83 -9.19
C LEU A 41 11.83 -2.90 -8.12
N SER A 42 12.47 -4.05 -8.31
CA SER A 42 12.52 -5.09 -7.28
C SER A 42 13.48 -4.69 -6.14
N ALA A 43 13.40 -5.37 -5.00
CA ALA A 43 14.32 -5.13 -3.90
C ALA A 43 15.78 -5.41 -4.30
N GLU A 44 16.03 -6.46 -5.08
CA GLU A 44 17.37 -6.83 -5.56
C GLU A 44 17.95 -5.75 -6.46
N GLU A 45 17.21 -5.31 -7.49
CA GLU A 45 17.60 -4.22 -8.38
C GLU A 45 17.83 -2.91 -7.62
N PHE A 46 17.03 -2.64 -6.59
CA PHE A 46 17.20 -1.46 -5.74
C PHE A 46 18.55 -1.47 -5.01
N TYR A 47 18.93 -2.59 -4.41
CA TYR A 47 20.23 -2.72 -3.72
C TYR A 47 21.42 -2.63 -4.70
N GLU A 48 21.31 -3.23 -5.88
CA GLU A 48 22.32 -3.10 -6.93
C GLU A 48 22.50 -1.65 -7.37
N LEU A 49 21.41 -0.90 -7.53
CA LEU A 49 21.47 0.52 -7.87
C LEU A 49 22.08 1.37 -6.77
N LEU A 50 21.80 1.07 -5.50
CA LEU A 50 22.43 1.73 -4.36
C LEU A 50 23.94 1.53 -4.36
N ASP A 51 24.39 0.28 -4.53
CA ASP A 51 25.81 -0.07 -4.52
C ASP A 51 26.58 0.56 -5.69
N THR A 52 25.95 0.60 -6.87
CA THR A 52 26.59 1.11 -8.10
C THR A 52 26.57 2.62 -8.20
N THR A 53 25.53 3.29 -7.71
CA THR A 53 25.39 4.75 -7.84
C THR A 53 25.90 5.52 -6.63
N GLY A 54 25.90 4.91 -5.45
CA GLY A 54 26.22 5.57 -4.19
C GLY A 54 25.26 6.72 -3.84
N GLN A 55 24.13 6.82 -4.52
CA GLN A 55 23.15 7.89 -4.32
C GLN A 55 22.20 7.57 -3.17
N MET A 56 21.85 8.58 -2.39
CA MET A 56 20.84 8.45 -1.35
C MET A 56 19.44 8.43 -2.01
N PRO A 57 18.65 7.38 -1.79
CA PRO A 57 17.29 7.32 -2.32
C PRO A 57 16.37 8.29 -1.55
N LEU A 58 15.44 8.90 -2.27
CA LEU A 58 14.33 9.64 -1.69
C LEU A 58 13.05 8.86 -1.94
N THR A 59 12.19 8.78 -0.94
CA THR A 59 10.89 8.10 -1.07
C THR A 59 9.76 9.11 -0.96
N SER A 60 8.67 8.84 -1.68
CA SER A 60 7.42 9.56 -1.54
C SER A 60 6.22 8.62 -1.49
N THR A 61 5.17 9.08 -0.80
CA THR A 61 3.92 8.35 -0.64
C THR A 61 3.11 8.34 -1.93
N PRO A 62 2.20 7.38 -2.12
CA PRO A 62 1.13 7.55 -3.10
C PRO A 62 0.36 8.84 -2.82
N SER A 63 -0.02 9.56 -3.85
CA SER A 63 -0.78 10.78 -3.73
C SER A 63 -2.23 10.51 -3.28
N VAL A 64 -2.89 11.53 -2.73
CA VAL A 64 -4.31 11.45 -2.41
C VAL A 64 -5.14 11.06 -3.65
N GLY A 65 -4.79 11.59 -4.84
CA GLY A 65 -5.46 11.26 -6.11
C GLY A 65 -5.34 9.78 -6.46
N GLU A 66 -4.15 9.17 -6.31
CA GLU A 66 -3.96 7.73 -6.56
C GLU A 66 -4.81 6.87 -5.62
N PHE A 67 -4.97 7.28 -4.36
CA PHE A 67 -5.89 6.62 -3.43
C PHE A 67 -7.35 6.80 -3.84
N VAL A 68 -7.76 8.01 -4.23
CA VAL A 68 -9.13 8.28 -4.70
C VAL A 68 -9.46 7.39 -5.90
N ASP A 69 -8.57 7.31 -6.88
CA ASP A 69 -8.76 6.48 -8.07
C ASP A 69 -8.90 4.99 -7.70
N ALA A 70 -8.02 4.49 -6.82
CA ALA A 70 -8.07 3.11 -6.37
C ALA A 70 -9.37 2.79 -5.61
N TYR A 71 -9.76 3.63 -4.67
CA TYR A 71 -10.99 3.44 -3.89
C TYR A 71 -12.24 3.51 -4.77
N THR A 72 -12.31 4.48 -5.69
CA THR A 72 -13.42 4.62 -6.62
C THR A 72 -13.59 3.37 -7.47
N LYS A 73 -12.49 2.88 -8.04
CA LYS A 73 -12.51 1.65 -8.85
C LYS A 73 -12.93 0.42 -8.05
N LEU A 74 -12.46 0.27 -6.82
CA LEU A 74 -12.82 -0.86 -5.96
C LEU A 74 -14.28 -0.80 -5.54
N ALA A 75 -14.81 0.40 -5.28
CA ALA A 75 -16.18 0.63 -4.87
C ALA A 75 -17.22 0.23 -5.95
N GLU A 76 -16.84 0.13 -7.22
CA GLU A 76 -17.69 -0.39 -8.29
C GLU A 76 -18.12 -1.83 -8.03
N SER A 77 -17.30 -2.62 -7.34
CA SER A 77 -17.56 -4.03 -7.03
C SER A 77 -17.93 -4.29 -5.58
N ASP A 78 -17.40 -3.50 -4.65
CA ASP A 78 -17.68 -3.61 -3.21
C ASP A 78 -17.33 -2.28 -2.53
N ARG A 79 -18.32 -1.65 -1.88
CA ARG A 79 -18.17 -0.33 -1.26
C ARG A 79 -17.44 -0.36 0.08
N GLU A 80 -17.29 -1.53 0.70
CA GLU A 80 -16.51 -1.70 1.92
C GLU A 80 -15.04 -1.92 1.59
N ILE A 81 -14.19 -1.01 2.04
CA ILE A 81 -12.75 -1.03 1.78
C ILE A 81 -11.99 -0.94 3.11
N LEU A 82 -11.08 -1.89 3.34
CA LEU A 82 -10.13 -1.87 4.43
C LEU A 82 -8.74 -1.48 3.87
N SER A 83 -8.25 -0.32 4.28
CA SER A 83 -7.00 0.26 3.76
C SER A 83 -5.94 0.23 4.87
N ILE A 84 -4.97 -0.67 4.74
CA ILE A 84 -3.98 -1.01 5.79
C ILE A 84 -2.60 -0.53 5.36
N HIS A 85 -2.01 0.37 6.14
CA HIS A 85 -0.81 1.09 5.75
C HIS A 85 0.29 1.06 6.82
N ILE A 86 1.54 1.25 6.34
CA ILE A 86 2.69 1.44 7.21
C ILE A 86 2.48 2.59 8.19
N SER A 87 3.26 2.55 9.27
CA SER A 87 3.17 3.49 10.39
C SER A 87 3.15 4.96 9.96
N SER A 88 2.21 5.72 10.51
CA SER A 88 2.13 7.19 10.36
C SER A 88 3.34 7.91 10.99
N GLY A 89 4.06 7.25 11.91
CA GLY A 89 5.32 7.76 12.45
C GLY A 89 6.50 7.69 11.45
N LEU A 90 6.36 6.91 10.37
CA LEU A 90 7.39 6.72 9.35
C LEU A 90 7.03 7.36 8.01
N SER A 91 5.73 7.45 7.69
CA SER A 91 5.26 7.88 6.37
C SER A 91 3.91 8.60 6.44
N GLY A 92 3.71 9.54 5.52
CA GLY A 92 2.42 10.18 5.30
C GLY A 92 1.36 9.32 4.60
N THR A 93 1.66 8.05 4.26
CA THR A 93 0.78 7.18 3.46
C THR A 93 -0.59 6.99 4.08
N SER A 94 -0.68 6.61 5.36
CA SER A 94 -1.97 6.44 6.04
C SER A 94 -2.76 7.75 6.15
N ASN A 95 -2.08 8.90 6.23
CA ASN A 95 -2.77 10.20 6.21
C ASN A 95 -3.32 10.53 4.82
N ALA A 96 -2.56 10.28 3.74
CA ALA A 96 -3.06 10.45 2.37
C ALA A 96 -4.29 9.55 2.11
N ALA A 97 -4.25 8.31 2.59
CA ALA A 97 -5.37 7.37 2.54
C ALA A 97 -6.62 7.90 3.27
N ARG A 98 -6.46 8.47 4.48
CA ARG A 98 -7.57 9.08 5.24
C ARG A 98 -8.16 10.31 4.55
N VAL A 99 -7.33 11.13 3.91
CA VAL A 99 -7.81 12.28 3.14
C VAL A 99 -8.60 11.82 1.92
N ALA A 100 -8.11 10.81 1.20
CA ALA A 100 -8.79 10.23 0.04
C ALA A 100 -10.12 9.56 0.42
N ALA A 101 -10.17 8.86 1.56
CA ALA A 101 -11.38 8.19 2.06
C ALA A 101 -12.57 9.16 2.23
N LYS A 102 -12.32 10.45 2.50
CA LYS A 102 -13.34 11.47 2.62
C LYS A 102 -13.85 12.03 1.27
N GLN A 103 -13.19 11.67 0.18
CA GLN A 103 -13.48 12.19 -1.16
C GLN A 103 -14.19 11.19 -2.06
N VAL A 104 -14.40 9.97 -1.58
CA VAL A 104 -15.04 8.88 -2.34
C VAL A 104 -16.38 8.48 -1.72
N ASP A 105 -17.28 8.00 -2.56
CA ASP A 105 -18.56 7.43 -2.12
C ASP A 105 -18.40 5.93 -1.81
N ALA A 106 -17.61 5.64 -0.77
CA ALA A 106 -17.32 4.28 -0.28
C ALA A 106 -17.12 4.31 1.25
N ASP A 107 -17.30 3.16 1.89
CA ASP A 107 -17.04 2.98 3.31
C ASP A 107 -15.60 2.51 3.50
N VAL A 108 -14.68 3.45 3.59
CA VAL A 108 -13.25 3.19 3.71
C VAL A 108 -12.79 3.29 5.15
N THR A 109 -12.34 2.17 5.71
CA THR A 109 -11.67 2.13 7.01
C THR A 109 -10.16 2.12 6.81
N VAL A 110 -9.47 3.13 7.34
CA VAL A 110 -8.01 3.24 7.23
C VAL A 110 -7.35 2.81 8.54
N VAL A 111 -6.49 1.81 8.46
CA VAL A 111 -5.71 1.27 9.57
C VAL A 111 -4.26 1.73 9.45
N ASP A 112 -3.76 2.30 10.53
CA ASP A 112 -2.34 2.56 10.75
C ASP A 112 -1.77 1.37 11.50
N THR A 113 -0.86 0.61 10.89
CA THR A 113 -0.32 -0.61 11.48
C THR A 113 0.69 -0.36 12.59
N LEU A 114 1.15 0.87 12.74
CA LEU A 114 2.23 1.28 13.67
C LEU A 114 3.53 0.49 13.45
N THR A 115 3.70 -0.09 12.28
CA THR A 115 4.86 -0.90 11.89
C THR A 115 5.23 -0.70 10.42
N LEU A 116 6.16 -1.49 9.91
CA LEU A 116 6.71 -1.47 8.55
C LEU A 116 7.00 -2.90 8.10
N SER A 117 7.19 -3.08 6.78
CA SER A 117 7.66 -4.34 6.20
C SER A 117 6.75 -5.53 6.56
N SER A 118 7.33 -6.66 6.90
CA SER A 118 6.59 -7.89 7.26
C SER A 118 5.55 -7.68 8.36
N GLY A 119 5.79 -6.74 9.30
CA GLY A 119 4.81 -6.43 10.35
C GLY A 119 3.52 -5.84 9.80
N THR A 120 3.60 -5.04 8.72
CA THR A 120 2.42 -4.57 7.97
C THR A 120 1.85 -5.69 7.11
N GLY A 121 2.71 -6.43 6.39
CA GLY A 121 2.30 -7.56 5.55
C GLY A 121 1.48 -8.60 6.31
N TRP A 122 1.91 -9.01 7.49
CA TRP A 122 1.16 -9.97 8.32
C TRP A 122 -0.21 -9.46 8.76
N GLN A 123 -0.37 -8.16 9.03
CA GLN A 123 -1.68 -7.59 9.33
C GLN A 123 -2.59 -7.60 8.10
N VAL A 124 -2.04 -7.35 6.91
CA VAL A 124 -2.77 -7.46 5.64
C VAL A 124 -3.21 -8.90 5.37
N GLU A 125 -2.30 -9.86 5.53
CA GLU A 125 -2.59 -11.29 5.39
C GLU A 125 -3.67 -11.76 6.37
N ALA A 126 -3.54 -11.39 7.64
CA ALA A 126 -4.53 -11.74 8.67
C ALA A 126 -5.92 -11.19 8.32
N ALA A 127 -6.00 -9.92 7.88
CA ALA A 127 -7.24 -9.31 7.43
C ALA A 127 -7.83 -10.03 6.22
N ALA A 128 -7.00 -10.38 5.21
CA ALA A 128 -7.45 -11.08 4.01
C ALA A 128 -8.01 -12.47 4.36
N HIS A 129 -7.36 -13.20 5.25
CA HIS A 129 -7.85 -14.51 5.72
C HIS A 129 -9.15 -14.38 6.53
N ALA A 130 -9.26 -13.38 7.40
CA ALA A 130 -10.48 -13.12 8.18
C ALA A 130 -11.67 -12.81 7.25
N ILE A 131 -11.48 -11.95 6.25
CA ILE A 131 -12.52 -11.62 5.27
C ILE A 131 -12.92 -12.87 4.47
N LYS A 132 -11.95 -13.69 4.02
CA LYS A 132 -12.25 -14.98 3.34
C LYS A 132 -13.05 -15.95 4.23
N ALA A 133 -12.86 -15.88 5.55
CA ALA A 133 -13.62 -16.65 6.54
C ALA A 133 -15.01 -16.05 6.85
N GLY A 134 -15.38 -14.95 6.22
CA GLY A 134 -16.69 -14.31 6.38
C GLY A 134 -16.75 -13.27 7.52
N TRP A 135 -15.63 -12.81 8.04
CA TRP A 135 -15.60 -11.77 9.06
C TRP A 135 -15.88 -10.39 8.43
N GLY A 136 -16.62 -9.55 9.14
CA GLY A 136 -16.80 -8.15 8.84
C GLY A 136 -15.70 -7.29 9.47
N LYS A 137 -15.85 -5.98 9.36
CA LYS A 137 -14.92 -4.99 9.92
C LYS A 137 -15.06 -4.74 11.44
N GLU A 138 -16.00 -5.43 12.09
CA GLU A 138 -16.23 -5.36 13.53
C GLU A 138 -15.37 -6.37 14.30
#